data_af6e2852f2919d0f0f9d74ae09aa0fed
#
_entry.id   af6e2852f2919d0f0f9d74ae09aa0fed
#
_cell.length_a   1.000
_cell.length_b   1.000
_cell.length_c   1.000
_cell.angle_alpha   90.00
_cell.angle_beta   90.00
_cell.angle_gamma   90.00
#
_symmetry.space_group_name_H-M   'P 1'
#
loop_
_entity.id
_entity.type
_entity.pdbx_description
1 polymer ?
#
loop_
_entity_poly.entity_id
_entity_poly.type
_entity_poly.pdbx_seq_one_letter_code
_entity_poly.pdbx_strand_id
1 'polypeptide(L)'
;MVLETVRVVGFAVCGVFTVVLGLVHFAMPRLFDFDGAIPTEGEPLRPLNLGPVSYRTKRSDVRGIAQIMNHAVSYALVTIGVVDLLVERWYTAGFAPYLLAWLAGWWFLRAATQRHMGSRTGDWLVAGGFTLLGLFHLVFAVLAYP
;
A
#
# COMPACT_ATOMS: atom_id res chain seq x y z
N MET A 1 28.24 -13.50 -0.02
CA MET A 1 28.62 -12.32 -0.85
C MET A 1 27.52 -11.98 -1.87
N VAL A 2 27.22 -12.77 -2.92
CA VAL A 2 26.21 -12.40 -3.94
C VAL A 2 24.82 -12.20 -3.33
N LEU A 3 24.31 -13.15 -2.54
CA LEU A 3 22.97 -13.07 -1.92
C LEU A 3 22.84 -11.87 -0.97
N GLU A 4 23.88 -11.57 -0.23
CA GLU A 4 23.94 -10.40 0.66
C GLU A 4 23.89 -9.09 -0.13
N THR A 5 24.64 -8.98 -1.22
CA THR A 5 24.57 -7.83 -2.11
C THR A 5 23.17 -7.67 -2.70
N VAL A 6 22.53 -8.77 -3.16
CA VAL A 6 21.16 -8.75 -3.69
C VAL A 6 20.18 -8.30 -2.61
N ARG A 7 20.35 -8.75 -1.36
CA ARG A 7 19.55 -8.30 -0.23
C ARG A 7 19.68 -6.79 -0.03
N VAL A 8 20.88 -6.31 0.23
CA VAL A 8 21.12 -4.89 0.57
C VAL A 8 20.68 -3.96 -0.55
N VAL A 9 21.12 -4.22 -1.78
CA VAL A 9 20.77 -3.39 -2.94
C VAL A 9 19.28 -3.50 -3.26
N GLY A 10 18.71 -4.72 -3.22
CA GLY A 10 17.30 -4.95 -3.48
C GLY A 10 16.39 -4.22 -2.51
N PHE A 11 16.65 -4.32 -1.19
CA PHE A 11 15.88 -3.57 -0.20
C PHE A 11 16.10 -2.06 -0.31
N ALA A 12 17.29 -1.58 -0.63
CA ALA A 12 17.52 -0.16 -0.87
C ALA A 12 16.68 0.36 -2.05
N VAL A 13 16.63 -0.36 -3.16
CA VAL A 13 15.81 -0.02 -4.33
C VAL A 13 14.32 -0.07 -3.99
N CYS A 14 13.84 -1.15 -3.36
CA CYS A 14 12.46 -1.28 -2.91
C CYS A 14 12.08 -0.15 -1.95
N GLY A 15 12.94 0.16 -0.97
CA GLY A 15 12.70 1.19 0.02
C GLY A 15 12.58 2.58 -0.59
N VAL A 16 13.54 2.98 -1.46
CA VAL A 16 13.48 4.27 -2.15
C VAL A 16 12.20 4.36 -3.00
N PHE A 17 11.92 3.34 -3.81
CA PHE A 17 10.72 3.30 -4.64
C PHE A 17 9.46 3.45 -3.79
N THR A 18 9.37 2.73 -2.68
CA THR A 18 8.18 2.73 -1.80
C THR A 18 8.01 4.07 -1.09
N VAL A 19 9.10 4.72 -0.61
CA VAL A 19 9.05 6.08 -0.06
C VAL A 19 8.54 7.06 -1.10
N VAL A 20 9.10 7.05 -2.31
CA VAL A 20 8.65 7.93 -3.40
C VAL A 20 7.18 7.70 -3.73
N LEU A 21 6.75 6.44 -3.82
CA LEU A 21 5.36 6.09 -4.05
C LEU A 21 4.45 6.64 -2.94
N GLY A 22 4.86 6.52 -1.68
CA GLY A 22 4.14 7.07 -0.53
C GLY A 22 4.01 8.59 -0.58
N LEU A 23 5.08 9.30 -0.96
CA LEU A 23 5.06 10.75 -1.12
C LEU A 23 4.13 11.19 -2.26
N VAL A 24 4.15 10.46 -3.39
CA VAL A 24 3.21 10.69 -4.50
C VAL A 24 1.76 10.48 -4.05
N HIS A 25 1.50 9.46 -3.22
CA HIS A 25 0.16 9.22 -2.67
C HIS A 25 -0.35 10.38 -1.82
N PHE A 26 0.50 11.08 -1.07
CA PHE A 26 0.07 12.29 -0.35
C PHE A 26 -0.43 13.39 -1.29
N ALA A 27 0.10 13.46 -2.52
CA ALA A 27 -0.34 14.42 -3.51
C ALA A 27 -1.59 13.98 -4.30
N MET A 28 -1.95 12.68 -4.26
CA MET A 28 -3.06 12.12 -5.05
C MET A 28 -4.40 12.86 -4.91
N PRO A 29 -4.86 13.30 -3.71
CA PRO A 29 -6.11 14.02 -3.61
C PRO A 29 -6.15 15.29 -4.48
N ARG A 30 -5.00 15.95 -4.66
CA ARG A 30 -4.88 17.12 -5.55
C ARG A 30 -4.69 16.71 -7.01
N LEU A 31 -3.86 15.69 -7.27
CA LEU A 31 -3.55 15.22 -8.63
C LEU A 31 -4.79 14.65 -9.34
N PHE A 32 -5.68 14.01 -8.60
CA PHE A 32 -6.91 13.40 -9.11
C PHE A 32 -8.16 14.22 -8.82
N ASP A 33 -8.00 15.47 -8.36
CA ASP A 33 -9.11 16.37 -8.03
C ASP A 33 -10.24 15.65 -7.24
N PHE A 34 -9.90 15.13 -6.07
CA PHE A 34 -10.88 14.42 -5.23
C PHE A 34 -12.08 15.30 -4.88
N ASP A 35 -11.88 16.63 -4.81
CA ASP A 35 -12.95 17.56 -4.50
C ASP A 35 -13.97 17.67 -5.63
N GLY A 36 -13.52 17.64 -6.88
CA GLY A 36 -14.40 17.59 -8.05
C GLY A 36 -14.92 16.19 -8.34
N ALA A 37 -14.08 15.14 -8.18
CA ALA A 37 -14.44 13.75 -8.50
C ALA A 37 -15.41 13.12 -7.50
N ILE A 38 -15.38 13.55 -6.23
CA ILE A 38 -16.24 13.02 -5.16
C ILE A 38 -17.09 14.16 -4.58
N PRO A 39 -18.23 14.51 -5.23
CA PRO A 39 -19.05 15.63 -4.81
C PRO A 39 -19.65 15.40 -3.43
N THR A 40 -19.76 16.48 -2.65
CA THR A 40 -20.39 16.46 -1.29
C THR A 40 -21.89 16.67 -1.33
N GLU A 41 -22.41 17.15 -2.46
CA GLU A 41 -23.82 17.43 -2.71
C GLU A 41 -24.40 16.48 -3.74
N GLY A 42 -25.72 16.37 -3.81
CA GLY A 42 -26.46 15.55 -4.75
C GLY A 42 -27.42 14.57 -4.07
N GLU A 43 -27.94 13.61 -4.84
CA GLU A 43 -28.87 12.60 -4.35
C GLU A 43 -28.37 11.90 -3.08
N PRO A 44 -29.26 11.71 -2.07
CA PRO A 44 -28.89 11.01 -0.84
C PRO A 44 -28.35 9.61 -1.13
N LEU A 45 -27.31 9.21 -0.40
CA LEU A 45 -26.82 7.84 -0.44
C LEU A 45 -27.78 6.90 0.29
N ARG A 46 -27.76 5.62 -0.10
CA ARG A 46 -28.53 4.61 0.61
C ARG A 46 -28.07 4.54 2.07
N PRO A 47 -29.02 4.45 3.03
CA PRO A 47 -28.62 4.30 4.43
C PRO A 47 -27.88 2.98 4.64
N LEU A 48 -26.85 3.03 5.48
CA LEU A 48 -26.12 1.85 5.93
C LEU A 48 -26.90 1.23 7.09
N ASN A 49 -27.42 0.03 6.89
CA ASN A 49 -28.14 -0.72 7.92
C ASN A 49 -27.22 -1.76 8.56
N LEU A 50 -26.92 -1.56 9.83
CA LEU A 50 -26.10 -2.46 10.66
C LEU A 50 -27.01 -3.12 11.72
N GLY A 51 -27.88 -4.03 11.29
CA GLY A 51 -28.88 -4.65 12.17
C GLY A 51 -29.83 -3.60 12.73
N PRO A 52 -29.88 -3.37 14.06
CA PRO A 52 -30.81 -2.44 14.68
C PRO A 52 -30.46 -0.95 14.47
N VAL A 53 -29.23 -0.67 13.93
CA VAL A 53 -28.74 0.69 13.73
C VAL A 53 -28.77 1.03 12.25
N SER A 54 -29.45 2.13 11.90
CA SER A 54 -29.44 2.71 10.55
C SER A 54 -28.65 4.03 10.57
N TYR A 55 -27.62 4.12 9.74
CA TYR A 55 -26.79 5.32 9.60
C TYR A 55 -27.02 5.96 8.23
N ARG A 56 -27.37 7.24 8.20
CA ARG A 56 -27.49 8.01 6.95
C ARG A 56 -26.11 8.49 6.51
N THR A 57 -25.52 7.79 5.55
CA THR A 57 -24.26 8.17 4.95
C THR A 57 -24.44 9.42 4.07
N LYS A 58 -23.62 10.44 4.29
CA LYS A 58 -23.56 11.63 3.45
C LYS A 58 -22.46 11.48 2.40
N ARG A 59 -22.55 12.20 1.29
CA ARG A 59 -21.49 12.24 0.27
C ARG A 59 -20.18 12.82 0.83
N SER A 60 -20.29 13.81 1.73
CA SER A 60 -19.15 14.34 2.47
C SER A 60 -18.39 13.29 3.28
N ASP A 61 -19.12 12.29 3.84
CA ASP A 61 -18.49 11.20 4.60
C ASP A 61 -17.65 10.32 3.66
N VAL A 62 -18.17 10.03 2.45
CA VAL A 62 -17.44 9.24 1.44
C VAL A 62 -16.16 9.94 1.02
N ARG A 63 -16.21 11.27 0.73
CA ARG A 63 -15.02 12.05 0.41
C ARG A 63 -14.04 12.09 1.57
N GLY A 64 -14.53 12.33 2.79
CA GLY A 64 -13.68 12.32 3.99
C GLY A 64 -12.98 10.98 4.19
N ILE A 65 -13.71 9.86 4.05
CA ILE A 65 -13.12 8.52 4.12
C ILE A 65 -12.06 8.31 3.04
N ALA A 66 -12.35 8.71 1.78
CA ALA A 66 -11.38 8.58 0.69
C ALA A 66 -10.07 9.33 0.98
N GLN A 67 -10.16 10.56 1.51
CA GLN A 67 -9.00 11.35 1.90
C GLN A 67 -8.23 10.71 3.06
N ILE A 68 -8.93 10.27 4.11
CA ILE A 68 -8.32 9.59 5.27
C ILE A 68 -7.61 8.32 4.82
N MET A 69 -8.27 7.48 4.03
CA MET A 69 -7.67 6.24 3.51
C MET A 69 -6.45 6.50 2.65
N ASN A 70 -6.48 7.54 1.80
CA ASN A 70 -5.33 7.92 1.00
C ASN A 70 -4.14 8.33 1.87
N HIS A 71 -4.34 9.17 2.89
CA HIS A 71 -3.28 9.58 3.81
C HIS A 71 -2.75 8.39 4.63
N ALA A 72 -3.63 7.49 5.09
CA ALA A 72 -3.22 6.29 5.81
C ALA A 72 -2.35 5.37 4.94
N VAL A 73 -2.73 5.16 3.67
CA VAL A 73 -1.92 4.41 2.70
C VAL A 73 -0.59 5.11 2.42
N SER A 74 -0.60 6.43 2.26
CA SER A 74 0.62 7.23 2.07
C SER A 74 1.61 7.04 3.22
N TYR A 75 1.13 7.16 4.45
CA TYR A 75 1.93 6.94 5.66
C TYR A 75 2.47 5.51 5.73
N ALA A 76 1.62 4.51 5.45
CA ALA A 76 2.04 3.11 5.45
C ALA A 76 3.14 2.85 4.41
N LEU A 77 3.02 3.39 3.20
CA LEU A 77 4.04 3.25 2.15
C LEU A 77 5.37 3.89 2.57
N VAL A 78 5.35 5.13 3.10
CA VAL A 78 6.57 5.77 3.60
C VAL A 78 7.20 4.92 4.71
N THR A 79 6.40 4.41 5.64
CA THR A 79 6.88 3.57 6.74
C THR A 79 7.51 2.27 6.22
N ILE A 80 6.86 1.57 5.30
CA ILE A 80 7.38 0.34 4.67
C ILE A 80 8.71 0.65 3.98
N GLY A 81 8.78 1.72 3.19
CA GLY A 81 10.01 2.08 2.51
C GLY A 81 11.16 2.43 3.47
N VAL A 82 10.88 3.10 4.59
CA VAL A 82 11.89 3.35 5.63
C VAL A 82 12.33 2.04 6.30
N VAL A 83 11.42 1.13 6.58
CA VAL A 83 11.74 -0.20 7.12
C VAL A 83 12.67 -0.96 6.16
N ASP A 84 12.38 -0.96 4.85
CA ASP A 84 13.23 -1.57 3.85
C ASP A 84 14.64 -0.94 3.80
N LEU A 85 14.72 0.38 3.85
CA LEU A 85 16.01 1.10 3.88
C LEU A 85 16.85 0.78 5.12
N LEU A 86 16.21 0.38 6.21
CA LEU A 86 16.86 0.02 7.47
C LEU A 86 17.09 -1.49 7.61
N VAL A 87 16.94 -2.29 6.54
CA VAL A 87 17.00 -3.76 6.57
C VAL A 87 18.24 -4.29 7.30
N GLU A 88 19.40 -3.69 7.11
CA GLU A 88 20.66 -4.10 7.76
C GLU A 88 20.60 -4.01 9.30
N ARG A 89 19.72 -3.20 9.85
CA ARG A 89 19.54 -3.02 11.28
C ARG A 89 18.72 -4.11 11.95
N TRP A 90 17.83 -4.78 11.21
CA TRP A 90 16.85 -5.69 11.79
C TRP A 90 16.77 -7.06 11.10
N TYR A 91 17.42 -7.27 9.92
CA TYR A 91 17.28 -8.52 9.16
C TYR A 91 17.69 -9.78 9.94
N THR A 92 18.65 -9.68 10.85
CA THR A 92 19.10 -10.80 11.68
C THR A 92 18.31 -10.96 12.98
N ALA A 93 17.32 -10.10 13.24
CA ALA A 93 16.48 -10.21 14.41
C ALA A 93 15.47 -11.36 14.25
N GLY A 94 15.13 -12.05 15.33
CA GLY A 94 14.22 -13.20 15.31
C GLY A 94 12.81 -12.90 14.78
N PHE A 95 12.40 -11.63 14.71
CA PHE A 95 11.12 -11.23 14.12
C PHE A 95 11.19 -10.97 12.59
N ALA A 96 12.38 -10.92 11.99
CA ALA A 96 12.58 -10.57 10.59
C ALA A 96 11.73 -11.39 9.61
N PRO A 97 11.66 -12.75 9.69
CA PRO A 97 10.85 -13.53 8.77
C PRO A 97 9.36 -13.17 8.84
N TYR A 98 8.85 -12.88 10.04
CA TYR A 98 7.44 -12.51 10.22
C TYR A 98 7.13 -11.12 9.66
N LEU A 99 8.03 -10.15 9.89
CA LEU A 99 7.90 -8.81 9.32
C LEU A 99 7.92 -8.86 7.78
N LEU A 100 8.88 -9.58 7.21
CA LEU A 100 8.99 -9.74 5.75
C LEU A 100 7.78 -10.45 5.15
N ALA A 101 7.25 -11.49 5.81
CA ALA A 101 6.03 -12.15 5.38
C ALA A 101 4.82 -11.21 5.43
N TRP A 102 4.72 -10.35 6.46
CA TRP A 102 3.68 -9.33 6.55
C TRP A 102 3.79 -8.29 5.43
N LEU A 103 5.00 -7.80 5.13
CA LEU A 103 5.26 -6.88 4.03
C LEU A 103 4.92 -7.52 2.67
N ALA A 104 5.26 -8.80 2.47
CA ALA A 104 4.85 -9.54 1.28
C ALA A 104 3.32 -9.60 1.15
N GLY A 105 2.62 -9.88 2.25
CA GLY A 105 1.15 -9.88 2.31
C GLY A 105 0.54 -8.54 1.93
N TRP A 106 1.12 -7.43 2.40
CA TRP A 106 0.73 -6.07 2.01
C TRP A 106 0.81 -5.86 0.50
N TRP A 107 1.93 -6.24 -0.12
CA TRP A 107 2.14 -6.08 -1.55
C TRP A 107 1.21 -6.96 -2.38
N PHE A 108 0.97 -8.21 -1.97
CA PHE A 108 0.01 -9.09 -2.63
C PHE A 108 -1.42 -8.57 -2.52
N LEU A 109 -1.80 -8.01 -1.37
CA LEU A 109 -3.09 -7.35 -1.20
C LEU A 109 -3.22 -6.15 -2.14
N ARG A 110 -2.18 -5.33 -2.28
CA ARG A 110 -2.15 -4.20 -3.21
C ARG A 110 -2.26 -4.65 -4.66
N ALA A 111 -1.56 -5.71 -5.04
CA ALA A 111 -1.67 -6.32 -6.38
C ALA A 111 -3.11 -6.80 -6.65
N ALA A 112 -3.69 -7.56 -5.73
CA ALA A 112 -5.04 -8.11 -5.87
C ALA A 112 -6.12 -7.03 -5.95
N THR A 113 -5.97 -5.93 -5.20
CA THR A 113 -6.93 -4.82 -5.18
C THR A 113 -6.77 -3.86 -6.35
N GLN A 114 -5.67 -3.93 -7.11
CA GLN A 114 -5.44 -3.07 -8.28
C GLN A 114 -6.55 -3.19 -9.34
N ARG A 115 -7.19 -4.36 -9.44
CA ARG A 115 -8.36 -4.58 -10.31
C ARG A 115 -9.51 -3.58 -10.12
N HIS A 116 -9.62 -2.98 -8.91
CA HIS A 116 -10.65 -1.96 -8.64
C HIS A 116 -10.35 -0.62 -9.32
N MET A 117 -9.11 -0.39 -9.76
CA MET A 117 -8.73 0.82 -10.50
C MET A 117 -9.12 0.73 -12.00
N GLY A 118 -9.21 -0.48 -12.54
CA GLY A 118 -9.56 -0.72 -13.92
C GLY A 118 -8.84 -1.93 -14.53
N SER A 119 -8.91 -2.04 -15.85
CA SER A 119 -8.29 -3.12 -16.63
C SER A 119 -7.37 -2.61 -17.74
N ARG A 120 -6.89 -1.36 -17.64
CA ARG A 120 -5.95 -0.78 -18.60
C ARG A 120 -4.59 -1.45 -18.48
N THR A 121 -3.80 -1.42 -19.55
CA THR A 121 -2.42 -1.98 -19.54
C THR A 121 -1.59 -1.46 -18.35
N GLY A 122 -1.70 -0.16 -18.04
CA GLY A 122 -1.01 0.43 -16.89
C GLY A 122 -1.41 -0.18 -15.55
N ASP A 123 -2.70 -0.53 -15.36
CA ASP A 123 -3.20 -1.14 -14.13
C ASP A 123 -2.58 -2.53 -13.92
N TRP A 124 -2.41 -3.31 -15.01
CA TRP A 124 -1.75 -4.62 -14.97
C TRP A 124 -0.25 -4.53 -14.72
N LEU A 125 0.43 -3.53 -15.28
CA LEU A 125 1.85 -3.28 -14.99
C LEU A 125 2.07 -2.94 -13.52
N VAL A 126 1.20 -2.11 -12.94
CA VAL A 126 1.25 -1.76 -11.51
C VAL A 126 0.98 -2.99 -10.64
N ALA A 127 -0.03 -3.81 -10.99
CA ALA A 127 -0.31 -5.07 -10.29
C ALA A 127 0.88 -6.03 -10.35
N GLY A 128 1.52 -6.16 -11.53
CA GLY A 128 2.74 -6.95 -11.72
C GLY A 128 3.90 -6.44 -10.85
N GLY A 129 4.12 -5.13 -10.80
CA GLY A 129 5.13 -4.51 -9.96
C GLY A 129 4.91 -4.81 -8.46
N PHE A 130 3.68 -4.68 -7.96
CA PHE A 130 3.36 -5.04 -6.58
C PHE A 130 3.53 -6.54 -6.31
N THR A 131 3.20 -7.39 -7.28
CA THR A 131 3.44 -8.84 -7.16
C THR A 131 4.94 -9.13 -7.03
N LEU A 132 5.79 -8.48 -7.83
CA LEU A 132 7.25 -8.64 -7.74
C LEU A 132 7.80 -8.17 -6.39
N LEU A 133 7.32 -7.05 -5.87
CA LEU A 133 7.67 -6.59 -4.51
C LEU A 133 7.25 -7.61 -3.46
N GLY A 134 6.05 -8.17 -3.56
CA GLY A 134 5.57 -9.22 -2.66
C GLY A 134 6.44 -10.48 -2.71
N LEU A 135 6.79 -10.94 -3.90
CA LEU A 135 7.68 -12.10 -4.09
C LEU A 135 9.08 -11.84 -3.53
N PHE A 136 9.63 -10.65 -3.76
CA PHE A 136 10.94 -10.27 -3.21
C PHE A 136 10.96 -10.38 -1.68
N HIS A 137 10.00 -9.77 -0.99
CA HIS A 137 9.89 -9.84 0.46
C HIS A 137 9.66 -11.27 0.95
N LEU A 138 8.83 -12.06 0.26
CA LEU A 138 8.54 -13.45 0.63
C LEU A 138 9.80 -14.33 0.53
N VAL A 139 10.60 -14.18 -0.52
CA VAL A 139 11.87 -14.91 -0.68
C VAL A 139 12.79 -14.62 0.50
N PHE A 140 12.95 -13.34 0.85
CA PHE A 140 13.80 -12.98 1.99
C PHE A 140 13.20 -13.34 3.34
N ALA A 141 11.87 -13.44 3.46
CA ALA A 141 11.23 -14.00 4.66
C ALA A 141 11.63 -15.47 4.87
N VAL A 142 11.62 -16.27 3.80
CA VAL A 142 12.04 -17.69 3.85
C VAL A 142 13.54 -17.81 4.16
N LEU A 143 14.37 -16.97 3.55
CA LEU A 143 15.83 -16.97 3.76
C LEU A 143 16.24 -16.46 5.15
N ALA A 144 15.42 -15.63 5.79
CA ALA A 144 15.64 -15.15 7.15
C ALA A 144 15.13 -16.13 8.22
N TYR A 145 14.39 -17.19 7.83
CA TYR A 145 13.90 -18.19 8.77
C TYR A 145 15.08 -19.05 9.26
N PRO A 146 15.25 -19.24 10.59
CA PRO A 146 16.38 -19.98 11.18
C PRO A 146 16.36 -21.47 10.83
#